data_e902db9adfc9e102e774f2605de985a4
#
_entry.id   e902db9adfc9e102e774f2605de985a4
#
_cell.length_a   1.000
_cell.length_b   1.000
_cell.length_c   1.000
_cell.angle_alpha   90.00
_cell.angle_beta   90.00
_cell.angle_gamma   90.00
#
_symmetry.space_group_name_H-M   'P 1'
#
loop_
_entity.id
_entity.type
_entity.pdbx_description
1 polymer ?
#
loop_
_entity_poly.entity_id
_entity_poly.type
_entity_poly.pdbx_seq_one_letter_code
_entity_poly.pdbx_strand_id
1 'polypeptide(L)'
;MNVQKWKIINKDYLDYLRENYESRIPRTDYGNDKLKPFFGELMRVGDLAYVTQVSSAKPRHNKIKANIDFQKIIHNDVLIAVVNLNYMFPVPVSEMTDLEYGKIEEYVDFKNDTAKSKYIDLLKREMKYIKELPLENNARSLYALKYCLLYTSPS
;
A
#
# COMPACT_ATOMS: atom_id res chain seq x y z
N MET A 1 9.56 -17.12 4.31
CA MET A 1 10.26 -15.83 4.19
C MET A 1 9.24 -14.71 4.09
N ASN A 2 9.36 -13.67 4.91
CA ASN A 2 8.42 -12.56 4.89
C ASN A 2 8.80 -11.59 3.76
N VAL A 3 7.95 -11.51 2.75
CA VAL A 3 8.16 -10.63 1.59
C VAL A 3 7.39 -9.32 1.70
N GLN A 4 6.71 -9.10 2.83
CA GLN A 4 5.94 -7.87 3.03
C GLN A 4 6.86 -6.74 3.48
N LYS A 5 6.99 -5.74 2.63
CA LYS A 5 7.87 -4.59 2.84
C LYS A 5 7.26 -3.36 2.19
N TRP A 6 7.84 -2.21 2.50
CA TRP A 6 7.55 -1.02 1.71
C TRP A 6 8.20 -1.16 0.36
N LYS A 7 7.42 -0.92 -0.70
CA LYS A 7 7.85 -1.07 -2.09
C LYS A 7 7.83 0.28 -2.80
N ILE A 8 8.83 0.50 -3.63
CA ILE A 8 8.85 1.61 -4.59
C ILE A 8 8.57 1.00 -5.96
N ILE A 9 7.61 1.57 -6.67
CA ILE A 9 7.23 1.10 -8.00
C ILE A 9 7.72 2.12 -9.02
N ASN A 10 8.22 1.61 -10.14
CA ASN A 10 8.71 2.43 -11.25
C ASN A 10 7.65 3.47 -11.62
N LYS A 11 8.05 4.74 -11.57
CA LYS A 11 7.15 5.86 -11.84
C LYS A 11 6.56 5.80 -13.25
N ASP A 12 7.37 5.49 -14.24
CA ASP A 12 6.92 5.42 -15.62
C ASP A 12 5.87 4.32 -15.80
N TYR A 13 6.02 3.21 -15.09
CA TYR A 13 5.04 2.14 -15.12
C TYR A 13 3.72 2.58 -14.48
N LEU A 14 3.76 3.28 -13.36
CA LEU A 14 2.55 3.82 -12.73
C LEU A 14 1.85 4.83 -13.63
N ASP A 15 2.61 5.70 -14.28
CA ASP A 15 2.06 6.67 -15.22
C ASP A 15 1.36 5.95 -16.39
N TYR A 16 2.00 4.90 -16.90
CA TYR A 16 1.44 4.07 -17.97
C TYR A 16 0.11 3.46 -17.56
N LEU A 17 0.03 2.91 -16.34
CA LEU A 17 -1.21 2.31 -15.83
C LEU A 17 -2.32 3.34 -15.71
N ARG A 18 -2.02 4.53 -15.19
CA ARG A 18 -3.02 5.58 -15.04
C ARG A 18 -3.57 6.05 -16.38
N GLU A 19 -2.70 6.18 -17.36
CA GLU A 19 -3.08 6.71 -18.67
C GLU A 19 -3.86 5.70 -19.51
N ASN A 20 -3.56 4.40 -19.37
CA ASN A 20 -4.07 3.38 -20.27
C ASN A 20 -5.12 2.46 -19.68
N TYR A 21 -5.18 2.32 -18.34
CA TYR A 21 -6.06 1.33 -17.72
C TYR A 21 -6.94 1.88 -16.61
N GLU A 22 -6.35 2.50 -15.59
CA GLU A 22 -7.12 2.91 -14.40
C GLU A 22 -6.58 4.22 -13.85
N SER A 23 -7.32 5.30 -14.05
CA SER A 23 -6.91 6.65 -13.63
C SER A 23 -6.72 6.79 -12.11
N ARG A 24 -7.28 5.86 -11.31
CA ARG A 24 -7.19 5.89 -9.85
C ARG A 24 -5.93 5.25 -9.30
N ILE A 25 -5.05 4.71 -10.15
CA ILE A 25 -3.76 4.17 -9.70
C ILE A 25 -2.99 5.28 -8.99
N PRO A 26 -2.55 5.06 -7.74
CA PRO A 26 -1.92 6.13 -6.97
C PRO A 26 -0.48 6.40 -7.40
N ARG A 27 0.04 7.54 -6.96
CA ARG A 27 1.42 7.93 -7.19
C ARG A 27 2.27 7.61 -5.95
N THR A 28 3.56 7.41 -6.16
CA THR A 28 4.53 7.30 -5.07
C THR A 28 5.10 8.67 -4.72
N ASP A 29 5.32 9.51 -5.73
CA ASP A 29 5.93 10.82 -5.59
C ASP A 29 4.86 11.90 -5.71
N TYR A 30 4.70 12.68 -4.64
CA TYR A 30 3.74 13.79 -4.58
C TYR A 30 4.45 15.13 -4.47
N GLY A 31 5.74 15.19 -4.85
CA GLY A 31 6.55 16.37 -4.77
C GLY A 31 7.65 16.26 -3.71
N ASN A 32 8.36 17.36 -3.46
CA ASN A 32 9.41 17.37 -2.45
C ASN A 32 8.83 17.01 -1.08
N ASP A 33 9.56 16.25 -0.29
CA ASP A 33 9.22 15.79 1.04
C ASP A 33 7.94 14.93 1.14
N LYS A 34 7.38 14.48 0.01
CA LYS A 34 6.14 13.69 -0.02
C LYS A 34 6.33 12.38 -0.77
N LEU A 35 6.81 11.40 -0.07
CA LEU A 35 6.91 10.03 -0.57
C LEU A 35 5.76 9.22 0.03
N LYS A 36 5.14 8.37 -0.79
CA LYS A 36 4.12 7.45 -0.32
C LYS A 36 4.39 6.08 -0.92
N PRO A 37 5.17 5.23 -0.22
CA PRO A 37 5.49 3.91 -0.73
C PRO A 37 4.28 2.99 -0.69
N PHE A 38 4.37 1.89 -1.43
CA PHE A 38 3.35 0.85 -1.44
C PHE A 38 3.69 -0.23 -0.43
N PHE A 39 2.67 -0.86 0.09
CA PHE A 39 2.81 -2.03 0.95
C PHE A 39 2.57 -3.29 0.12
N GLY A 40 3.48 -4.22 0.17
CA GLY A 40 3.40 -5.49 -0.55
C GLY A 40 4.49 -6.46 -0.08
N GLU A 41 4.43 -7.65 -0.52
CA GLU A 41 3.44 -8.21 -1.46
C GLU A 41 2.25 -8.79 -0.68
N LEU A 42 1.05 -8.41 -1.09
CA LEU A 42 -0.16 -8.94 -0.44
C LEU A 42 -0.46 -10.36 -0.90
N MET A 43 -0.23 -10.63 -2.18
CA MET A 43 -0.36 -11.94 -2.79
C MET A 43 0.32 -11.93 -4.15
N ARG A 44 0.56 -13.10 -4.70
CA ARG A 44 1.19 -13.28 -6.00
C ARG A 44 0.35 -14.09 -6.95
N VAL A 45 0.28 -13.66 -8.20
CA VAL A 45 -0.31 -14.41 -9.29
C VAL A 45 0.71 -14.40 -10.43
N GLY A 46 1.45 -15.50 -10.59
CA GLY A 46 2.56 -15.55 -11.54
C GLY A 46 3.63 -14.53 -11.19
N ASP A 47 3.97 -13.67 -12.14
CA ASP A 47 4.96 -12.61 -11.95
C ASP A 47 4.36 -11.30 -11.46
N LEU A 48 3.06 -11.30 -11.13
CA LEU A 48 2.37 -10.12 -10.63
C LEU A 48 2.22 -10.18 -9.12
N ALA A 49 2.62 -9.12 -8.45
CA ALA A 49 2.45 -8.98 -7.00
C ALA A 49 1.43 -7.88 -6.72
N TYR A 50 0.47 -8.17 -5.85
CA TYR A 50 -0.55 -7.18 -5.48
C TYR A 50 -0.01 -6.28 -4.37
N VAL A 51 -0.22 -4.99 -4.54
CA VAL A 51 0.22 -3.95 -3.60
C VAL A 51 -0.91 -2.99 -3.32
N THR A 52 -0.79 -2.24 -2.22
CA THR A 52 -1.72 -1.17 -1.89
C THR A 52 -0.96 -0.06 -1.16
N GLN A 53 -1.60 1.09 -0.98
CA GLN A 53 -1.03 2.15 -0.16
C GLN A 53 -1.70 2.21 1.20
N VAL A 54 -0.94 2.66 2.19
CA VAL A 54 -1.43 2.91 3.54
C VAL A 54 -1.67 4.42 3.65
N SER A 55 -2.88 4.79 4.03
CA SER A 55 -3.26 6.19 4.14
C SER A 55 -3.25 6.64 5.59
N SER A 56 -2.80 7.88 5.83
CA SER A 56 -2.91 8.48 7.16
C SER A 56 -4.37 8.59 7.56
N ALA A 57 -4.64 8.41 8.85
CA ALA A 57 -6.00 8.47 9.36
C ALA A 57 -6.58 9.88 9.23
N LYS A 58 -7.85 9.95 8.86
CA LYS A 58 -8.63 11.19 8.81
C LYS A 58 -9.86 11.02 9.69
N PRO A 59 -10.45 12.12 10.20
CA PRO A 59 -11.62 12.02 11.08
C PRO A 59 -12.74 11.15 10.52
N ARG A 60 -12.99 11.21 9.21
CA ARG A 60 -14.02 10.40 8.58
C ARG A 60 -13.81 8.90 8.74
N HIS A 61 -12.55 8.47 8.90
CA HIS A 61 -12.22 7.05 9.02
C HIS A 61 -12.70 6.45 10.36
N ASN A 62 -12.88 7.26 11.39
CA ASN A 62 -13.40 6.77 12.67
C ASN A 62 -14.83 6.26 12.55
N LYS A 63 -15.59 6.75 11.58
CA LYS A 63 -16.98 6.39 11.36
C LYS A 63 -17.14 5.17 10.48
N ILE A 64 -16.09 4.76 9.77
CA ILE A 64 -16.13 3.61 8.88
C ILE A 64 -15.81 2.36 9.68
N LYS A 65 -16.67 1.34 9.56
CA LYS A 65 -16.46 0.07 10.25
C LYS A 65 -15.37 -0.74 9.55
N ALA A 66 -14.45 -1.28 10.33
CA ALA A 66 -13.41 -2.17 9.80
C ALA A 66 -14.06 -3.46 9.26
N ASN A 67 -13.56 -3.95 8.14
CA ASN A 67 -14.02 -5.20 7.53
C ASN A 67 -12.89 -5.79 6.68
N ILE A 68 -13.20 -6.82 5.88
CA ILE A 68 -12.19 -7.55 5.11
C ILE A 68 -11.43 -6.65 4.11
N ASP A 69 -12.09 -5.63 3.56
CA ASP A 69 -11.50 -4.76 2.55
C ASP A 69 -11.04 -3.41 3.12
N PHE A 70 -11.37 -3.08 4.36
CA PHE A 70 -10.98 -1.83 5.00
C PHE A 70 -10.45 -2.11 6.40
N GLN A 71 -9.13 -2.05 6.55
CA GLN A 71 -8.46 -2.36 7.81
C GLN A 71 -7.98 -1.07 8.49
N LYS A 72 -8.07 -1.05 9.81
CA LYS A 72 -7.64 0.09 10.61
C LYS A 72 -6.40 -0.26 11.42
N ILE A 73 -5.45 0.65 11.47
CA ILE A 73 -4.26 0.54 12.30
C ILE A 73 -4.50 1.40 13.53
N ILE A 74 -4.73 0.75 14.67
CA ILE A 74 -5.05 1.43 15.93
C ILE A 74 -3.95 1.13 16.95
N HIS A 75 -3.49 2.18 17.63
CA HIS A 75 -2.49 2.06 18.69
C HIS A 75 -2.90 2.97 19.85
N ASN A 76 -2.98 2.42 21.06
CA ASN A 76 -3.42 3.15 22.26
C ASN A 76 -4.76 3.87 22.03
N ASP A 77 -5.71 3.15 21.43
CA ASP A 77 -7.06 3.63 21.11
C ASP A 77 -7.10 4.80 20.11
N VAL A 78 -5.97 5.08 19.47
CA VAL A 78 -5.88 6.13 18.45
C VAL A 78 -5.74 5.50 17.07
N LEU A 79 -6.58 5.93 16.14
CA LEU A 79 -6.50 5.51 14.75
C LEU A 79 -5.32 6.21 14.08
N ILE A 80 -4.32 5.43 13.66
CA ILE A 80 -3.08 5.95 13.08
C ILE A 80 -3.17 6.00 11.56
N ALA A 81 -3.66 4.92 10.96
CA ALA A 81 -3.68 4.77 9.50
C ALA A 81 -4.76 3.78 9.09
N VAL A 82 -5.06 3.75 7.81
CA VAL A 82 -6.02 2.80 7.23
C VAL A 82 -5.43 2.16 6.00
N VAL A 83 -5.86 0.91 5.74
CA VAL A 83 -5.47 0.16 4.56
C VAL A 83 -6.74 -0.28 3.84
N ASN A 84 -6.93 0.20 2.61
CA ASN A 84 -8.09 -0.15 1.82
C ASN A 84 -7.69 -1.14 0.72
N LEU A 85 -8.05 -2.41 0.91
CA LEU A 85 -7.70 -3.47 -0.02
C LEU A 85 -8.51 -3.41 -1.33
N ASN A 86 -9.60 -2.65 -1.36
CA ASN A 86 -10.33 -2.45 -2.61
C ASN A 86 -9.48 -1.74 -3.67
N TYR A 87 -8.45 -1.03 -3.25
CA TYR A 87 -7.55 -0.32 -4.16
C TYR A 87 -6.26 -1.08 -4.42
N MET A 88 -6.15 -2.33 -3.97
CA MET A 88 -4.97 -3.12 -4.31
C MET A 88 -4.95 -3.38 -5.81
N PHE A 89 -3.76 -3.44 -6.38
CA PHE A 89 -3.60 -3.68 -7.81
C PHE A 89 -2.33 -4.49 -8.08
N PRO A 90 -2.29 -5.22 -9.19
CA PRO A 90 -1.13 -6.04 -9.51
C PRO A 90 -0.04 -5.24 -10.23
N VAL A 91 1.21 -5.53 -9.89
CA VAL A 91 2.38 -4.93 -10.53
C VAL A 91 3.39 -6.04 -10.83
N PRO A 92 4.00 -6.06 -12.03
CA PRO A 92 5.08 -7.00 -12.29
C PRO A 92 6.20 -6.81 -11.28
N VAL A 93 6.72 -7.90 -10.74
CA VAL A 93 7.78 -7.80 -9.72
C VAL A 93 9.02 -7.10 -10.24
N SER A 94 9.25 -7.12 -11.58
CA SER A 94 10.36 -6.41 -12.19
C SER A 94 10.23 -4.88 -12.11
N GLU A 95 9.04 -4.36 -11.84
CA GLU A 95 8.78 -2.93 -11.75
C GLU A 95 8.80 -2.40 -10.32
N MET A 96 9.13 -3.23 -9.35
CA MET A 96 9.16 -2.80 -7.95
C MET A 96 10.51 -3.07 -7.30
N THR A 97 10.83 -2.25 -6.31
CA THR A 97 12.07 -2.31 -5.53
C THR A 97 11.72 -2.16 -4.06
N ASP A 98 12.41 -2.88 -3.20
CA ASP A 98 12.24 -2.72 -1.76
C ASP A 98 12.77 -1.36 -1.33
N LEU A 99 12.03 -0.66 -0.48
CA LEU A 99 12.49 0.59 0.09
C LEU A 99 13.49 0.29 1.21
N GLU A 100 14.70 0.80 1.05
CA GLU A 100 15.73 0.75 2.10
C GLU A 100 15.76 2.11 2.79
N TYR A 101 15.59 2.12 4.12
CA TYR A 101 15.52 3.38 4.86
C TYR A 101 16.80 4.21 4.71
N GLY A 102 17.94 3.55 4.61
CA GLY A 102 19.22 4.24 4.42
C GLY A 102 19.36 4.95 3.07
N LYS A 103 18.51 4.60 2.11
CA LYS A 103 18.54 5.16 0.75
C LYS A 103 17.28 5.97 0.43
N ILE A 104 16.50 6.31 1.44
CA ILE A 104 15.21 6.98 1.22
C ILE A 104 15.36 8.33 0.52
N GLU A 105 16.51 8.97 0.67
CA GLU A 105 16.78 10.26 0.02
C GLU A 105 16.88 10.15 -1.50
N GLU A 106 17.04 8.95 -2.05
CA GLU A 106 17.01 8.74 -3.49
C GLU A 106 15.61 8.96 -4.08
N TYR A 107 14.59 8.93 -3.24
CA TYR A 107 13.18 9.02 -3.68
C TYR A 107 12.48 10.29 -3.24
N VAL A 108 12.99 10.98 -2.22
CA VAL A 108 12.34 12.17 -1.68
C VAL A 108 13.37 13.10 -1.06
N ASP A 109 13.16 14.41 -1.23
CA ASP A 109 14.00 15.43 -0.62
C ASP A 109 13.37 15.90 0.69
N PHE A 110 14.04 15.64 1.81
CA PHE A 110 13.57 16.09 3.11
C PHE A 110 14.10 17.51 3.40
N LYS A 111 13.28 18.29 4.11
CA LYS A 111 13.67 19.65 4.49
C LYS A 111 14.89 19.68 5.41
N ASN A 112 14.98 18.67 6.29
CA ASN A 112 16.08 18.55 7.25
C ASN A 112 16.11 17.13 7.80
N ASP A 113 17.13 16.84 8.61
CA ASP A 113 17.31 15.51 9.18
C ASP A 113 16.20 15.13 10.14
N THR A 114 15.61 16.09 10.84
CA THR A 114 14.49 15.83 11.74
C THR A 114 13.26 15.34 10.99
N ALA A 115 12.93 15.97 9.85
CA ALA A 115 11.81 15.55 9.01
C ALA A 115 12.04 14.15 8.46
N LYS A 116 13.28 13.86 8.03
CA LYS A 116 13.67 12.53 7.55
C LYS A 116 13.47 11.47 8.62
N SER A 117 14.00 11.72 9.82
CA SER A 117 13.91 10.79 10.94
C SER A 117 12.46 10.52 11.34
N LYS A 118 11.63 11.55 11.40
CA LYS A 118 10.22 11.42 11.73
C LYS A 118 9.48 10.56 10.72
N TYR A 119 9.79 10.74 9.44
CA TYR A 119 9.14 9.98 8.39
C TYR A 119 9.53 8.51 8.42
N ILE A 120 10.82 8.22 8.60
CA ILE A 120 11.30 6.85 8.72
C ILE A 120 10.67 6.17 9.94
N ASP A 121 10.58 6.87 11.08
CA ASP A 121 9.96 6.33 12.27
C ASP A 121 8.48 6.03 12.04
N LEU A 122 7.79 6.90 11.30
CA LEU A 122 6.39 6.66 10.93
C LEU A 122 6.25 5.40 10.10
N LEU A 123 7.08 5.22 9.07
CA LEU A 123 7.04 4.04 8.22
C LEU A 123 7.33 2.76 8.99
N LYS A 124 8.31 2.80 9.90
CA LYS A 124 8.64 1.65 10.75
C LYS A 124 7.50 1.29 11.68
N ARG A 125 6.85 2.29 12.25
CA ARG A 125 5.72 2.08 13.15
C ARG A 125 4.52 1.52 12.41
N GLU A 126 4.20 2.08 11.25
CA GLU A 126 3.12 1.57 10.42
C GLU A 126 3.39 0.12 10.02
N MET A 127 4.61 -0.19 9.60
CA MET A 127 4.97 -1.56 9.22
C MET A 127 4.80 -2.54 10.38
N LYS A 128 5.18 -2.12 11.59
CA LYS A 128 5.05 -2.96 12.78
C LYS A 128 3.60 -3.37 13.01
N TYR A 129 2.67 -2.43 12.92
CA TYR A 129 1.26 -2.71 13.20
C TYR A 129 0.55 -3.34 12.01
N ILE A 130 0.94 -3.01 10.77
CA ILE A 130 0.38 -3.64 9.59
C ILE A 130 0.64 -5.15 9.57
N LYS A 131 1.82 -5.58 9.99
CA LYS A 131 2.17 -7.00 10.01
C LYS A 131 1.31 -7.82 10.97
N GLU A 132 0.65 -7.17 11.91
CA GLU A 132 -0.27 -7.83 12.84
C GLU A 132 -1.67 -8.01 12.24
N LEU A 133 -1.96 -7.35 11.10
CA LEU A 133 -3.25 -7.47 10.43
C LEU A 133 -3.25 -8.65 9.46
N PRO A 134 -4.40 -9.32 9.27
CA PRO A 134 -4.49 -10.46 8.35
C PRO A 134 -4.64 -10.00 6.89
N LEU A 135 -3.76 -9.11 6.43
CA LEU A 135 -3.90 -8.48 5.11
C LEU A 135 -3.74 -9.48 3.97
N GLU A 136 -2.79 -10.41 4.08
CA GLU A 136 -2.57 -11.40 3.03
C GLU A 136 -3.79 -12.29 2.85
N ASN A 137 -4.33 -12.80 3.96
CA ASN A 137 -5.53 -13.64 3.89
C ASN A 137 -6.74 -12.86 3.37
N ASN A 138 -6.90 -11.62 3.82
CA ASN A 138 -8.00 -10.77 3.37
C ASN A 138 -7.87 -10.41 1.89
N ALA A 139 -6.65 -10.16 1.42
CA ALA A 139 -6.40 -9.89 0.00
C ALA A 139 -6.75 -11.09 -0.87
N ARG A 140 -6.35 -12.29 -0.45
CA ARG A 140 -6.67 -13.52 -1.17
C ARG A 140 -8.17 -13.79 -1.19
N SER A 141 -8.85 -13.57 -0.07
CA SER A 141 -10.30 -13.74 0.01
C SER A 141 -11.02 -12.77 -0.90
N LEU A 142 -10.59 -11.52 -0.92
CA LEU A 142 -11.19 -10.48 -1.76
C LEU A 142 -10.97 -10.79 -3.24
N TYR A 143 -9.78 -11.23 -3.60
CA TYR A 143 -9.45 -11.63 -4.96
C TYR A 143 -10.33 -12.80 -5.42
N ALA A 144 -10.44 -13.84 -4.59
CA ALA A 144 -11.26 -15.01 -4.89
C ALA A 144 -12.73 -14.63 -5.04
N LEU A 145 -13.24 -13.77 -4.18
CA LEU A 145 -14.62 -13.31 -4.25
C LEU A 145 -14.91 -12.60 -5.57
N LYS A 146 -14.03 -11.72 -6.01
CA LYS A 146 -14.18 -11.01 -7.28
C LYS A 146 -14.19 -11.99 -8.46
N TYR A 147 -13.28 -12.96 -8.46
CA TYR A 147 -13.23 -13.95 -9.54
C TYR A 147 -14.41 -14.89 -9.51
N CYS A 148 -14.85 -15.33 -8.34
CA CYS A 148 -16.04 -16.16 -8.23
C CYS A 148 -17.27 -15.43 -8.75
N LEU A 149 -17.44 -14.17 -8.42
CA LEU A 149 -18.56 -13.37 -8.92
C LEU A 149 -18.52 -13.22 -10.44
N LEU A 150 -17.31 -13.07 -11.02
CA LEU A 150 -17.17 -12.97 -12.47
C LEU A 150 -17.58 -14.28 -13.17
N TYR A 151 -17.23 -15.43 -12.59
CA TYR A 151 -17.53 -16.73 -13.19
C TYR A 151 -18.94 -17.21 -12.91
N THR A 152 -19.57 -16.75 -11.84
CA THR A 152 -20.91 -17.18 -11.46
C THR A 152 -22.01 -16.21 -11.88
N SER A 153 -21.65 -15.02 -12.35
CA SER A 153 -22.61 -14.06 -12.85
C SER A 153 -23.38 -14.67 -14.04
N PRO A 154 -24.71 -14.65 -14.00
CA PRO A 154 -25.46 -15.07 -15.17
C PRO A 154 -25.16 -14.09 -16.30
N SER A 155 -24.64 -14.62 -17.36
CA SER A 155 -24.35 -13.83 -18.55
C SER A 155 -25.63 -13.51 -19.29
#